data_2089015f156b36c3060228baab141ef7
#
_entry.id   2089015f156b36c3060228baab141ef7
#
_cell.length_a   1.000
_cell.length_b   1.000
_cell.length_c   1.000
_cell.angle_alpha   90.00
_cell.angle_beta   90.00
_cell.angle_gamma   90.00
#
_symmetry.space_group_name_H-M   'P 1'
#
loop_
_entity.id
_entity.type
_entity.pdbx_description
1 polymer ?
#
loop_
_entity_poly.entity_id
_entity_poly.type
_entity_poly.pdbx_seq_one_letter_code
_entity_poly.pdbx_strand_id
1 'polypeptide(L)'
;RGSMSIGESDGGLPPDNLVEDENFILQDCIRVIDKFHNPKPSSMIQVGIAPCSPFSVTRELMRDSALLGREKRVYLHTHLAENDEDIAYSLEKFGCRPGQYVEDLGWTGSDVWHAHCVKLNTEEQELFARTQTGISHCPCSNCRLGSGIAPIRQMRDAGVSVGLGVDGSASNDSGNLIMEARQAMLMQRVSQGADAMSSREALEIATRGGADVLGRPECGRLAVGKRADIAIW
;
A
#
# COMPACT_ATOMS: atom_id res chain seq x y z
N ARG A 1 2.37 8.75 -9.08
CA ARG A 1 1.50 9.94 -9.07
C ARG A 1 0.30 9.64 -8.16
N GLY A 2 0.20 10.33 -7.04
CA GLY A 2 -0.97 10.34 -6.18
C GLY A 2 -2.07 11.25 -6.76
N SER A 3 -3.33 10.97 -6.49
CA SER A 3 -4.46 11.76 -7.01
C SER A 3 -5.73 11.57 -6.18
N MET A 4 -6.59 12.59 -6.21
CA MET A 4 -7.95 12.61 -5.70
C MET A 4 -8.84 13.27 -6.75
N SER A 5 -10.06 12.78 -6.97
CA SER A 5 -10.96 13.29 -8.01
C SER A 5 -12.38 13.56 -7.51
N ILE A 6 -12.77 13.04 -6.36
CA ILE A 6 -14.06 13.33 -5.72
C ILE A 6 -13.85 13.89 -4.34
N GLY A 7 -14.46 15.07 -4.10
CA GLY A 7 -14.45 15.77 -2.82
C GLY A 7 -15.73 15.56 -2.02
N GLU A 8 -15.84 16.24 -0.88
CA GLU A 8 -17.00 16.17 0.01
C GLU A 8 -18.31 16.52 -0.70
N SER A 9 -18.29 17.53 -1.59
CA SER A 9 -19.48 17.93 -2.36
C SER A 9 -19.99 16.87 -3.32
N ASP A 10 -19.11 15.97 -3.78
CA ASP A 10 -19.42 14.88 -4.70
C ASP A 10 -19.55 13.52 -3.98
N GLY A 11 -19.55 13.53 -2.65
CA GLY A 11 -19.72 12.35 -1.81
C GLY A 11 -18.45 11.53 -1.55
N GLY A 12 -17.28 12.11 -1.84
CA GLY A 12 -15.98 11.64 -1.37
C GLY A 12 -15.69 12.13 0.06
N LEU A 13 -14.51 11.81 0.57
CA LEU A 13 -14.07 12.26 1.90
C LEU A 13 -13.04 13.42 1.86
N PRO A 14 -12.23 13.59 0.80
CA PRO A 14 -11.29 14.70 0.72
C PRO A 14 -11.97 16.07 0.62
N PRO A 15 -11.35 17.14 1.16
CA PRO A 15 -11.80 18.50 0.88
C PRO A 15 -11.80 18.83 -0.61
N ASP A 16 -12.82 19.56 -1.09
CA ASP A 16 -13.02 19.87 -2.52
C ASP A 16 -11.85 20.60 -3.19
N ASN A 17 -11.06 21.35 -2.43
CA ASN A 17 -9.89 22.06 -2.96
C ASN A 17 -8.67 21.18 -3.22
N LEU A 18 -8.74 19.90 -2.91
CA LEU A 18 -7.67 18.92 -3.14
C LEU A 18 -7.91 18.02 -4.35
N VAL A 19 -9.07 18.11 -4.99
CA VAL A 19 -9.43 17.27 -6.13
C VAL A 19 -8.98 17.86 -7.46
N GLU A 20 -8.73 16.97 -8.42
CA GLU A 20 -8.29 17.30 -9.78
C GLU A 20 -9.19 16.62 -10.81
N ASP A 21 -9.24 17.16 -12.04
CA ASP A 21 -9.93 16.54 -13.17
C ASP A 21 -9.32 15.17 -13.54
N GLU A 22 -10.14 14.17 -13.75
CA GLU A 22 -9.70 12.79 -14.00
C GLU A 22 -8.93 12.61 -15.30
N ASN A 23 -9.32 13.30 -16.36
CA ASN A 23 -8.58 13.25 -17.61
C ASN A 23 -7.19 13.86 -17.45
N PHE A 24 -7.10 14.97 -16.69
CA PHE A 24 -5.83 15.57 -16.35
C PHE A 24 -4.97 14.62 -15.52
N ILE A 25 -5.54 13.95 -14.52
CA ILE A 25 -4.85 12.95 -13.69
C ILE A 25 -4.23 11.85 -14.56
N LEU A 26 -5.02 11.24 -15.45
CA LEU A 26 -4.55 10.14 -16.31
C LEU A 26 -3.47 10.61 -17.29
N GLN A 27 -3.64 11.77 -17.92
CA GLN A 27 -2.64 12.33 -18.83
C GLN A 27 -1.35 12.69 -18.10
N ASP A 28 -1.45 13.24 -16.88
CA ASP A 28 -0.26 13.54 -16.08
C ASP A 28 0.45 12.28 -15.60
N CYS A 29 -0.29 11.20 -15.27
CA CYS A 29 0.30 9.88 -15.01
C CYS A 29 1.12 9.39 -16.21
N ILE A 30 0.56 9.47 -17.42
CA ILE A 30 1.28 9.09 -18.65
C ILE A 30 2.55 9.95 -18.81
N ARG A 31 2.43 11.26 -18.70
CA ARG A 31 3.56 12.18 -18.82
C ARG A 31 4.68 11.86 -17.83
N VAL A 32 4.34 11.58 -16.56
CA VAL A 32 5.32 11.26 -15.52
C VAL A 32 5.98 9.91 -15.78
N ILE A 33 5.21 8.91 -16.17
CA ILE A 33 5.73 7.58 -16.54
C ILE A 33 6.69 7.71 -17.71
N ASP A 34 6.25 8.30 -18.82
CA ASP A 34 7.05 8.40 -20.05
C ASP A 34 8.35 9.20 -19.84
N LYS A 35 8.33 10.17 -18.91
CA LYS A 35 9.50 11.02 -18.64
C LYS A 35 10.48 10.41 -17.64
N PHE A 36 10.01 9.69 -16.63
CA PHE A 36 10.82 9.33 -15.46
C PHE A 36 10.91 7.83 -15.19
N HIS A 37 9.94 7.03 -15.64
CA HIS A 37 9.97 5.60 -15.36
C HIS A 37 11.10 4.90 -16.11
N ASN A 38 11.89 4.13 -15.38
CA ASN A 38 12.93 3.30 -15.98
C ASN A 38 12.69 1.82 -15.58
N PRO A 39 12.17 0.98 -16.51
CA PRO A 39 11.82 -0.42 -16.23
C PRO A 39 13.04 -1.35 -16.11
N LYS A 40 14.25 -0.86 -16.35
CA LYS A 40 15.44 -1.70 -16.30
C LYS A 40 15.69 -2.20 -14.87
N PRO A 41 16.17 -3.44 -14.70
CA PRO A 41 16.63 -3.93 -13.41
C PRO A 41 17.64 -2.96 -12.77
N SER A 42 17.55 -2.80 -11.47
CA SER A 42 18.42 -1.88 -10.69
C SER A 42 18.34 -0.40 -11.06
N SER A 43 17.29 0.03 -11.78
CA SER A 43 17.06 1.46 -12.02
C SER A 43 16.87 2.22 -10.71
N MET A 44 17.31 3.49 -10.68
CA MET A 44 17.14 4.35 -9.49
C MET A 44 15.74 4.96 -9.40
N ILE A 45 15.02 5.04 -10.51
CA ILE A 45 13.70 5.67 -10.57
C ILE A 45 12.71 4.71 -11.23
N GLN A 46 11.66 4.40 -10.49
CA GLN A 46 10.47 3.74 -11.01
C GLN A 46 9.24 4.56 -10.59
N VAL A 47 8.22 4.57 -11.43
CA VAL A 47 6.97 5.30 -11.21
C VAL A 47 5.85 4.29 -11.02
N GLY A 48 4.98 4.51 -10.04
CA GLY A 48 3.72 3.81 -9.87
C GLY A 48 2.54 4.76 -10.00
N ILE A 49 1.35 4.23 -10.28
CA ILE A 49 0.09 4.96 -10.26
C ILE A 49 -0.55 4.74 -8.89
N ALA A 50 -1.00 5.83 -8.25
CA ALA A 50 -1.43 5.80 -6.86
C ALA A 50 -2.63 6.74 -6.61
N PRO A 51 -3.85 6.44 -7.12
CA PRO A 51 -5.04 7.09 -6.59
C PRO A 51 -5.05 6.94 -5.07
N CYS A 52 -5.41 8.01 -4.36
CA CYS A 52 -5.19 8.08 -2.91
C CYS A 52 -5.91 6.95 -2.17
N SER A 53 -7.19 6.77 -2.45
CA SER A 53 -8.03 5.75 -1.81
C SER A 53 -9.32 5.52 -2.60
N PRO A 54 -10.05 4.41 -2.38
CA PRO A 54 -11.35 4.17 -3.02
C PRO A 54 -12.42 5.24 -2.73
N PHE A 55 -12.30 5.95 -1.61
CA PHE A 55 -13.23 7.03 -1.24
C PHE A 55 -12.82 8.42 -1.72
N SER A 56 -11.72 8.54 -2.43
CA SER A 56 -11.17 9.82 -2.91
C SER A 56 -11.16 9.96 -4.43
N VAL A 57 -11.54 8.92 -5.15
CA VAL A 57 -11.60 8.88 -6.63
C VAL A 57 -12.83 8.10 -7.08
N THR A 58 -13.26 8.32 -8.32
CA THR A 58 -14.37 7.55 -8.89
C THR A 58 -13.98 6.10 -9.15
N ARG A 59 -15.01 5.25 -9.28
CA ARG A 59 -14.84 3.85 -9.70
C ARG A 59 -14.19 3.75 -11.08
N GLU A 60 -14.56 4.67 -11.96
CA GLU A 60 -14.03 4.80 -13.30
C GLU A 60 -12.53 5.09 -13.28
N LEU A 61 -12.10 6.09 -12.51
CA LEU A 61 -10.66 6.43 -12.38
C LEU A 61 -9.85 5.28 -11.76
N MET A 62 -10.40 4.56 -10.78
CA MET A 62 -9.76 3.36 -10.24
C MET A 62 -9.52 2.34 -11.35
N ARG A 63 -10.56 1.98 -12.10
CA ARG A 63 -10.45 1.00 -13.19
C ARG A 63 -9.48 1.45 -14.27
N ASP A 64 -9.59 2.69 -14.74
CA ASP A 64 -8.78 3.21 -15.84
C ASP A 64 -7.31 3.37 -15.41
N SER A 65 -7.06 3.70 -14.14
CA SER A 65 -5.72 3.69 -13.55
C SER A 65 -5.10 2.28 -13.52
N ALA A 66 -5.88 1.24 -13.21
CA ALA A 66 -5.40 -0.14 -13.24
C ALA A 66 -5.06 -0.60 -14.66
N LEU A 67 -5.91 -0.26 -15.65
CA LEU A 67 -5.66 -0.55 -17.06
C LEU A 67 -4.40 0.16 -17.56
N LEU A 68 -4.27 1.46 -17.29
CA LEU A 68 -3.10 2.26 -17.65
C LEU A 68 -1.82 1.71 -17.02
N GLY A 69 -1.86 1.34 -15.74
CA GLY A 69 -0.70 0.78 -15.05
C GLY A 69 -0.18 -0.50 -15.71
N ARG A 70 -1.08 -1.38 -16.11
CA ARG A 70 -0.72 -2.62 -16.81
C ARG A 70 -0.26 -2.40 -18.25
N GLU A 71 -0.89 -1.47 -18.96
CA GLU A 71 -0.42 -1.05 -20.29
C GLU A 71 1.01 -0.51 -20.24
N LYS A 72 1.28 0.37 -19.28
CA LYS A 72 2.60 0.97 -19.07
C LYS A 72 3.58 0.09 -18.30
N ARG A 73 3.13 -1.05 -17.76
CA ARG A 73 3.92 -1.98 -16.93
C ARG A 73 4.55 -1.29 -15.72
N VAL A 74 3.74 -0.50 -15.01
CA VAL A 74 4.09 0.16 -13.75
C VAL A 74 3.23 -0.39 -12.61
N TYR A 75 3.74 -0.29 -11.41
CA TYR A 75 3.05 -0.76 -10.21
C TYR A 75 1.86 0.12 -9.84
N LEU A 76 0.91 -0.48 -9.14
CA LEU A 76 -0.31 0.14 -8.63
C LEU A 76 -0.27 0.19 -7.11
N HIS A 77 -0.68 1.32 -6.56
CA HIS A 77 -0.75 1.54 -5.11
C HIS A 77 -1.97 2.37 -4.73
N THR A 78 -2.60 2.03 -3.61
CA THR A 78 -3.63 2.87 -2.96
C THR A 78 -3.69 2.58 -1.46
N HIS A 79 -4.32 3.47 -0.67
CA HIS A 79 -4.68 3.20 0.72
C HIS A 79 -5.94 2.36 0.75
N LEU A 80 -6.02 1.39 1.64
CA LEU A 80 -7.15 0.45 1.68
C LEU A 80 -7.45 -0.05 3.09
N ALA A 81 -8.73 -0.03 3.46
CA ALA A 81 -9.24 -0.62 4.69
C ALA A 81 -8.43 -0.19 5.92
N GLU A 82 -8.16 1.11 6.01
CA GLU A 82 -7.36 1.68 7.08
C GLU A 82 -8.13 1.74 8.40
N ASN A 83 -9.39 2.17 8.34
CA ASN A 83 -10.23 2.38 9.51
C ASN A 83 -11.66 1.86 9.30
N ASP A 84 -12.53 2.02 10.29
CA ASP A 84 -13.90 1.52 10.23
C ASP A 84 -14.77 2.36 9.28
N GLU A 85 -14.44 3.64 9.09
CA GLU A 85 -15.09 4.54 8.15
C GLU A 85 -14.87 4.07 6.70
N ASP A 86 -13.68 3.58 6.36
CA ASP A 86 -13.40 3.00 5.02
C ASP A 86 -14.30 1.80 4.74
N ILE A 87 -14.50 0.94 5.75
CA ILE A 87 -15.37 -0.22 5.62
C ILE A 87 -16.84 0.23 5.44
N ALA A 88 -17.29 1.17 6.27
CA ALA A 88 -18.65 1.69 6.20
C ALA A 88 -18.92 2.35 4.84
N TYR A 89 -17.99 3.19 4.36
CA TYR A 89 -18.08 3.84 3.05
C TYR A 89 -18.17 2.80 1.91
N SER A 90 -17.29 1.80 1.93
CA SER A 90 -17.27 0.75 0.90
C SER A 90 -18.58 -0.03 0.84
N LEU A 91 -19.13 -0.40 2.00
CA LEU A 91 -20.40 -1.11 2.07
C LEU A 91 -21.58 -0.22 1.62
N GLU A 92 -21.61 1.05 2.03
CA GLU A 92 -22.66 2.00 1.65
C GLU A 92 -22.63 2.35 0.16
N LYS A 93 -21.45 2.71 -0.36
CA LYS A 93 -21.33 3.25 -1.72
C LYS A 93 -21.16 2.17 -2.78
N PHE A 94 -20.49 1.07 -2.45
CA PHE A 94 -20.15 0.03 -3.42
C PHE A 94 -20.89 -1.29 -3.18
N GLY A 95 -21.56 -1.46 -2.03
CA GLY A 95 -22.30 -2.67 -1.68
C GLY A 95 -21.42 -3.88 -1.35
N CYS A 96 -20.12 -3.71 -1.21
CA CYS A 96 -19.16 -4.76 -0.94
C CYS A 96 -18.01 -4.27 -0.04
N ARG A 97 -17.27 -5.20 0.53
CA ARG A 97 -16.07 -4.87 1.32
C ARG A 97 -14.92 -4.39 0.43
N PRO A 98 -13.94 -3.64 1.00
CA PRO A 98 -12.82 -3.08 0.23
C PRO A 98 -12.03 -4.11 -0.60
N GLY A 99 -11.79 -5.31 -0.09
CA GLY A 99 -11.08 -6.36 -0.84
C GLY A 99 -11.81 -6.81 -2.10
N GLN A 100 -13.14 -7.00 -2.02
CA GLN A 100 -13.96 -7.31 -3.18
C GLN A 100 -13.99 -6.16 -4.19
N TYR A 101 -14.14 -4.92 -3.70
CA TYR A 101 -14.13 -3.74 -4.55
C TYR A 101 -12.84 -3.61 -5.37
N VAL A 102 -11.67 -3.81 -4.74
CA VAL A 102 -10.39 -3.72 -5.45
C VAL A 102 -10.17 -4.91 -6.39
N GLU A 103 -10.67 -6.11 -6.06
CA GLU A 103 -10.64 -7.27 -6.97
C GLU A 103 -11.45 -6.98 -8.24
N ASP A 104 -12.70 -6.49 -8.09
CA ASP A 104 -13.61 -6.17 -9.20
C ASP A 104 -13.02 -5.12 -10.17
N LEU A 105 -12.18 -4.22 -9.69
CA LEU A 105 -11.57 -3.16 -10.49
C LEU A 105 -10.15 -3.50 -10.98
N GLY A 106 -9.69 -4.73 -10.73
CA GLY A 106 -8.38 -5.16 -11.18
C GLY A 106 -7.23 -4.63 -10.31
N TRP A 107 -7.47 -4.26 -9.07
CA TRP A 107 -6.46 -3.79 -8.10
C TRP A 107 -5.94 -4.92 -7.21
N THR A 108 -5.75 -6.10 -7.80
CA THR A 108 -5.09 -7.25 -7.19
C THR A 108 -4.04 -7.80 -8.13
N GLY A 109 -2.96 -8.37 -7.60
CA GLY A 109 -1.88 -8.96 -8.39
C GLY A 109 -0.50 -8.65 -7.82
N SER A 110 0.53 -9.30 -8.34
CA SER A 110 1.92 -9.09 -7.93
C SER A 110 2.51 -7.73 -8.34
N ASP A 111 1.77 -6.96 -9.13
CA ASP A 111 2.05 -5.59 -9.54
C ASP A 111 1.30 -4.55 -8.69
N VAL A 112 0.65 -4.98 -7.62
CA VAL A 112 -0.20 -4.14 -6.76
C VAL A 112 0.21 -4.26 -5.30
N TRP A 113 0.22 -3.14 -4.57
CA TRP A 113 0.26 -3.16 -3.11
C TRP A 113 -0.66 -2.08 -2.50
N HIS A 114 -1.16 -2.37 -1.31
CA HIS A 114 -2.04 -1.46 -0.58
C HIS A 114 -1.41 -1.01 0.75
N ALA A 115 -1.61 0.25 1.12
CA ALA A 115 -1.19 0.74 2.42
C ALA A 115 -2.23 0.41 3.50
N HIS A 116 -1.77 0.33 4.74
CA HIS A 116 -2.50 0.10 5.99
C HIS A 116 -3.12 -1.28 6.12
N CYS A 117 -4.20 -1.58 5.43
CA CYS A 117 -4.90 -2.87 5.45
C CYS A 117 -5.27 -3.36 6.87
N VAL A 118 -5.62 -2.41 7.77
CA VAL A 118 -5.89 -2.67 9.20
C VAL A 118 -7.15 -3.51 9.37
N LYS A 119 -8.16 -3.26 8.54
CA LYS A 119 -9.52 -3.80 8.69
C LYS A 119 -9.85 -4.92 7.70
N LEU A 120 -8.84 -5.52 7.04
CA LEU A 120 -9.07 -6.68 6.19
C LEU A 120 -9.54 -7.88 7.01
N ASN A 121 -10.62 -8.52 6.57
CA ASN A 121 -11.07 -9.78 7.13
C ASN A 121 -10.27 -10.97 6.57
N THR A 122 -10.58 -12.18 7.02
CA THR A 122 -9.84 -13.40 6.63
C THR A 122 -9.93 -13.66 5.13
N GLU A 123 -11.11 -13.51 4.54
CA GLU A 123 -11.34 -13.75 3.11
C GLU A 123 -10.54 -12.76 2.24
N GLU A 124 -10.44 -11.51 2.67
CA GLU A 124 -9.65 -10.47 1.99
C GLU A 124 -8.14 -10.73 2.11
N GLN A 125 -7.68 -11.26 3.27
CA GLN A 125 -6.28 -11.67 3.45
C GLN A 125 -5.94 -12.88 2.56
N GLU A 126 -6.82 -13.87 2.47
CA GLU A 126 -6.69 -15.03 1.57
C GLU A 126 -6.70 -14.60 0.09
N LEU A 127 -7.54 -13.62 -0.27
CA LEU A 127 -7.54 -13.01 -1.60
C LEU A 127 -6.16 -12.44 -1.94
N PHE A 128 -5.58 -11.64 -1.05
CA PHE A 128 -4.28 -11.01 -1.29
C PHE A 128 -3.15 -12.04 -1.36
N ALA A 129 -3.22 -13.09 -0.54
CA ALA A 129 -2.26 -14.19 -0.60
C ALA A 129 -2.30 -14.92 -1.95
N ARG A 130 -3.50 -15.34 -2.41
CA ARG A 130 -3.64 -16.08 -3.69
C ARG A 130 -3.34 -15.23 -4.92
N THR A 131 -3.58 -13.92 -4.87
CA THR A 131 -3.30 -12.98 -5.97
C THR A 131 -1.88 -12.41 -5.92
N GLN A 132 -1.12 -12.70 -4.86
CA GLN A 132 0.20 -12.12 -4.59
C GLN A 132 0.18 -10.58 -4.45
N THR A 133 -0.95 -10.01 -4.00
CA THR A 133 -1.08 -8.59 -3.72
C THR A 133 -0.27 -8.24 -2.47
N GLY A 134 0.57 -7.21 -2.55
CA GLY A 134 1.43 -6.78 -1.47
C GLY A 134 0.74 -5.81 -0.49
N ILE A 135 1.33 -5.65 0.69
CA ILE A 135 0.88 -4.70 1.72
C ILE A 135 2.06 -3.86 2.21
N SER A 136 1.83 -2.56 2.34
CA SER A 136 2.70 -1.63 3.05
C SER A 136 2.11 -1.34 4.42
N HIS A 137 2.64 -1.96 5.47
CA HIS A 137 2.20 -1.75 6.84
C HIS A 137 2.78 -0.45 7.41
N CYS A 138 1.94 0.42 7.94
CA CYS A 138 2.30 1.73 8.48
C CYS A 138 1.97 1.83 9.99
N PRO A 139 2.67 1.09 10.88
CA PRO A 139 2.24 0.92 12.27
C PRO A 139 2.22 2.20 13.08
N CYS A 140 3.18 3.12 12.90
CA CYS A 140 3.18 4.38 13.63
C CYS A 140 2.02 5.28 13.20
N SER A 141 1.75 5.38 11.90
CA SER A 141 0.59 6.10 11.37
C SER A 141 -0.72 5.52 11.90
N ASN A 142 -0.89 4.20 11.83
CA ASN A 142 -2.08 3.51 12.34
C ASN A 142 -2.33 3.79 13.83
N CYS A 143 -1.26 3.85 14.63
CA CYS A 143 -1.36 4.23 16.05
C CYS A 143 -1.76 5.69 16.23
N ARG A 144 -1.13 6.60 15.47
CA ARG A 144 -1.38 8.05 15.58
C ARG A 144 -2.80 8.41 15.16
N LEU A 145 -3.30 7.82 14.11
CA LEU A 145 -4.65 8.06 13.58
C LEU A 145 -5.74 7.25 14.29
N GLY A 146 -5.37 6.32 15.17
CA GLY A 146 -6.33 5.48 15.87
C GLY A 146 -6.96 4.40 14.99
N SER A 147 -6.37 4.09 13.84
CA SER A 147 -6.91 3.12 12.87
C SER A 147 -6.98 1.71 13.43
N GLY A 148 -6.06 1.35 14.35
CA GLY A 148 -6.01 0.04 14.98
C GLY A 148 -4.73 -0.74 14.69
N ILE A 149 -4.77 -2.04 14.94
CA ILE A 149 -3.62 -2.95 14.74
C ILE A 149 -3.90 -3.85 13.55
N ALA A 150 -3.15 -3.66 12.46
CA ALA A 150 -3.27 -4.52 11.29
C ALA A 150 -2.88 -5.97 11.63
N PRO A 151 -3.59 -6.99 11.12
CA PRO A 151 -3.37 -8.40 11.44
C PRO A 151 -2.16 -8.99 10.67
N ILE A 152 -0.98 -8.38 10.84
CA ILE A 152 0.22 -8.68 10.05
C ILE A 152 0.70 -10.12 10.24
N ARG A 153 0.58 -10.68 11.46
CA ARG A 153 0.93 -12.07 11.71
C ARG A 153 0.10 -13.01 10.84
N GLN A 154 -1.24 -12.84 10.86
CA GLN A 154 -2.17 -13.65 10.09
C GLN A 154 -1.92 -13.50 8.58
N MET A 155 -1.72 -12.28 8.08
CA MET A 155 -1.42 -12.02 6.67
C MET A 155 -0.14 -12.72 6.23
N ARG A 156 0.92 -12.67 7.03
CA ARG A 156 2.18 -13.37 6.73
C ARG A 156 2.01 -14.89 6.75
N ASP A 157 1.25 -15.43 7.70
CA ASP A 157 0.95 -16.86 7.77
C ASP A 157 0.12 -17.33 6.58
N ALA A 158 -0.78 -16.49 6.06
CA ALA A 158 -1.51 -16.73 4.83
C ALA A 158 -0.65 -16.60 3.56
N GLY A 159 0.55 -16.05 3.65
CA GLY A 159 1.48 -15.89 2.51
C GLY A 159 1.42 -14.53 1.80
N VAL A 160 0.78 -13.52 2.42
CA VAL A 160 0.77 -12.14 1.89
C VAL A 160 2.16 -11.53 2.01
N SER A 161 2.64 -10.90 0.94
CA SER A 161 3.88 -10.12 0.96
C SER A 161 3.67 -8.82 1.74
N VAL A 162 4.47 -8.62 2.80
CA VAL A 162 4.36 -7.45 3.69
C VAL A 162 5.67 -6.69 3.71
N GLY A 163 5.61 -5.39 3.42
CA GLY A 163 6.65 -4.40 3.64
C GLY A 163 6.22 -3.37 4.69
N LEU A 164 7.09 -2.41 4.99
CA LEU A 164 6.79 -1.28 5.88
C LEU A 164 6.72 0.03 5.09
N GLY A 165 5.86 0.92 5.55
CA GLY A 165 5.78 2.31 5.12
C GLY A 165 5.80 3.25 6.31
N VAL A 166 6.34 4.47 6.12
CA VAL A 166 6.31 5.54 7.13
C VAL A 166 5.07 6.41 7.03
N ASP A 167 4.36 6.32 5.89
CA ASP A 167 3.22 7.18 5.55
C ASP A 167 3.59 8.67 5.43
N GLY A 168 2.60 9.56 5.33
CA GLY A 168 2.80 10.99 5.23
C GLY A 168 3.28 11.64 6.54
N SER A 169 3.97 12.77 6.43
CA SER A 169 4.50 13.50 7.60
C SER A 169 3.42 14.03 8.54
N ALA A 170 2.18 14.17 8.07
CA ALA A 170 1.05 14.56 8.92
C ALA A 170 0.58 13.44 9.85
N SER A 171 0.68 12.19 9.39
CA SER A 171 0.29 10.99 10.15
C SER A 171 1.47 10.30 10.83
N ASN A 172 2.70 10.63 10.44
CA ASN A 172 3.92 10.14 11.08
C ASN A 172 5.03 11.20 10.99
N ASP A 173 5.40 11.78 12.11
CA ASP A 173 6.40 12.84 12.24
C ASP A 173 7.86 12.32 12.19
N SER A 174 8.05 11.00 12.14
CA SER A 174 9.37 10.35 12.04
C SER A 174 9.50 9.57 10.73
N GLY A 175 10.23 10.05 9.76
CA GLY A 175 10.58 9.30 8.54
C GLY A 175 11.58 8.15 8.78
N ASN A 176 11.47 7.41 9.88
CA ASN A 176 12.46 6.44 10.35
C ASN A 176 11.94 5.01 10.29
N LEU A 177 12.33 4.27 9.24
CA LEU A 177 11.84 2.91 8.99
C LEU A 177 12.24 1.89 10.08
N ILE A 178 13.32 2.10 10.82
CA ILE A 178 13.69 1.21 11.94
C ILE A 178 12.72 1.38 13.13
N MET A 179 12.18 2.57 13.31
CA MET A 179 11.12 2.80 14.30
C MET A 179 9.82 2.12 13.88
N GLU A 180 9.49 2.12 12.59
CA GLU A 180 8.36 1.34 12.06
C GLU A 180 8.54 -0.15 12.33
N ALA A 181 9.73 -0.71 12.09
CA ALA A 181 10.02 -2.12 12.38
C ALA A 181 9.82 -2.44 13.86
N ARG A 182 10.30 -1.58 14.75
CA ARG A 182 10.08 -1.72 16.20
C ARG A 182 8.59 -1.65 16.55
N GLN A 183 7.87 -0.67 16.00
CA GLN A 183 6.45 -0.48 16.27
C GLN A 183 5.63 -1.67 15.75
N ALA A 184 5.90 -2.16 14.52
CA ALA A 184 5.27 -3.35 13.97
C ALA A 184 5.41 -4.55 14.91
N MET A 185 6.62 -4.84 15.38
CA MET A 185 6.86 -5.92 16.33
C MET A 185 6.05 -5.77 17.63
N LEU A 186 6.08 -4.58 18.22
CA LEU A 186 5.41 -4.34 19.50
C LEU A 186 3.89 -4.45 19.37
N MET A 187 3.30 -3.95 18.28
CA MET A 187 1.86 -4.01 18.05
C MET A 187 1.38 -5.46 17.86
N GLN A 188 2.11 -6.29 17.11
CA GLN A 188 1.76 -7.70 16.98
C GLN A 188 1.84 -8.43 18.34
N ARG A 189 2.89 -8.16 19.12
CA ARG A 189 3.04 -8.77 20.45
C ARG A 189 1.95 -8.34 21.42
N VAL A 190 1.56 -7.08 21.43
CA VAL A 190 0.46 -6.58 22.28
C VAL A 190 -0.85 -7.24 21.93
N SER A 191 -1.11 -7.46 20.63
CA SER A 191 -2.40 -8.00 20.18
C SER A 191 -2.49 -9.53 20.25
N GLN A 192 -1.36 -10.26 20.12
CA GLN A 192 -1.39 -11.72 19.90
C GLN A 192 -0.40 -12.51 20.77
N GLY A 193 0.34 -11.83 21.66
CA GLY A 193 1.30 -12.47 22.57
C GLY A 193 2.76 -12.27 22.15
N ALA A 194 3.66 -12.57 23.08
CA ALA A 194 5.09 -12.26 22.95
C ALA A 194 5.77 -12.91 21.74
N ASP A 195 5.26 -14.03 21.26
CA ASP A 195 5.83 -14.81 20.16
C ASP A 195 5.26 -14.41 18.79
N ALA A 196 4.30 -13.47 18.73
CA ALA A 196 3.62 -13.09 17.49
C ALA A 196 4.56 -12.51 16.43
N MET A 197 5.63 -11.82 16.83
CA MET A 197 6.64 -11.32 15.89
C MET A 197 8.01 -11.21 16.60
N SER A 198 9.03 -11.81 16.01
CA SER A 198 10.41 -11.64 16.45
C SER A 198 11.04 -10.36 15.87
N SER A 199 12.14 -9.89 16.47
CA SER A 199 12.91 -8.77 15.92
C SER A 199 13.50 -9.07 14.53
N ARG A 200 13.83 -10.34 14.25
CA ARG A 200 14.27 -10.78 12.92
C ARG A 200 13.17 -10.60 11.88
N GLU A 201 11.96 -11.03 12.17
CA GLU A 201 10.80 -10.87 11.27
C GLU A 201 10.47 -9.40 11.03
N ALA A 202 10.57 -8.55 12.07
CA ALA A 202 10.39 -7.12 11.92
C ALA A 202 11.43 -6.49 10.97
N LEU A 203 12.70 -6.91 11.07
CA LEU A 203 13.74 -6.47 10.13
C LEU A 203 13.55 -7.06 8.72
N GLU A 204 13.04 -8.27 8.60
CA GLU A 204 12.72 -8.87 7.30
C GLU A 204 11.65 -8.09 6.54
N ILE A 205 10.57 -7.69 7.20
CA ILE A 205 9.53 -6.86 6.55
C ILE A 205 10.03 -5.45 6.24
N ALA A 206 10.95 -4.89 7.04
CA ALA A 206 11.58 -3.59 6.79
C ALA A 206 12.60 -3.59 5.64
N THR A 207 13.06 -4.75 5.19
CA THR A 207 14.12 -4.89 4.18
C THR A 207 13.63 -5.73 2.99
N ARG A 208 13.72 -7.05 3.11
CA ARG A 208 13.32 -8.00 2.06
C ARG A 208 11.82 -7.87 1.73
N GLY A 209 10.96 -7.75 2.73
CA GLY A 209 9.53 -7.60 2.52
C GLY A 209 9.18 -6.35 1.70
N GLY A 210 9.80 -5.20 2.01
CA GLY A 210 9.64 -3.99 1.20
C GLY A 210 10.13 -4.16 -0.24
N ALA A 211 11.27 -4.83 -0.43
CA ALA A 211 11.78 -5.12 -1.77
C ALA A 211 10.86 -6.05 -2.56
N ASP A 212 10.31 -7.07 -1.92
CA ASP A 212 9.38 -8.03 -2.55
C ASP A 212 8.06 -7.31 -2.95
N VAL A 213 7.50 -6.48 -2.06
CA VAL A 213 6.29 -5.66 -2.33
C VAL A 213 6.50 -4.70 -3.50
N LEU A 214 7.68 -4.11 -3.62
CA LEU A 214 8.02 -3.18 -4.71
C LEU A 214 8.51 -3.89 -5.99
N GLY A 215 8.52 -5.22 -6.04
CA GLY A 215 9.04 -5.98 -7.16
C GLY A 215 10.53 -5.73 -7.43
N ARG A 216 11.32 -5.48 -6.37
CA ARG A 216 12.75 -5.17 -6.45
C ARG A 216 13.61 -6.31 -5.89
N PRO A 217 13.60 -7.49 -6.52
CA PRO A 217 14.30 -8.67 -5.99
C PRO A 217 15.83 -8.49 -5.90
N GLU A 218 16.38 -7.49 -6.57
CA GLU A 218 17.79 -7.11 -6.50
C GLU A 218 18.18 -6.38 -5.20
N CYS A 219 17.20 -5.89 -4.42
CA CYS A 219 17.38 -5.17 -3.15
C CYS A 219 17.01 -6.03 -1.93
N GLY A 220 17.03 -5.44 -0.74
CA GLY A 220 16.47 -5.99 0.49
C GLY A 220 17.33 -7.03 1.22
N ARG A 221 18.48 -7.42 0.68
CA ARG A 221 19.42 -8.37 1.33
C ARG A 221 20.86 -8.19 0.87
N LEU A 222 21.79 -8.46 1.75
CA LEU A 222 23.22 -8.52 1.42
C LEU A 222 23.56 -9.92 0.91
N ALA A 223 23.75 -10.06 -0.40
CA ALA A 223 24.14 -11.32 -1.05
C ALA A 223 24.87 -11.03 -2.36
N VAL A 224 25.67 -11.98 -2.83
CA VAL A 224 26.37 -11.88 -4.11
C VAL A 224 25.36 -11.67 -5.25
N GLY A 225 25.63 -10.71 -6.12
CA GLY A 225 24.75 -10.35 -7.24
C GLY A 225 23.57 -9.43 -6.89
N LYS A 226 23.43 -9.03 -5.63
CA LYS A 226 22.44 -8.01 -5.19
C LYS A 226 23.04 -6.62 -5.12
N ARG A 227 22.19 -5.61 -5.09
CA ARG A 227 22.63 -4.23 -4.86
C ARG A 227 23.22 -4.09 -3.45
N ALA A 228 24.25 -3.28 -3.33
CA ALA A 228 24.87 -2.97 -2.05
C ALA A 228 24.18 -1.73 -1.39
N ASP A 229 22.86 -1.77 -1.28
CA ASP A 229 22.09 -0.76 -0.54
C ASP A 229 22.21 -1.11 0.95
N ILE A 230 23.01 -0.33 1.69
CA ILE A 230 23.38 -0.62 3.08
C ILE A 230 23.02 0.60 3.93
N ALA A 231 22.25 0.37 4.99
CA ALA A 231 22.03 1.35 6.06
C ALA A 231 22.87 0.96 7.29
N ILE A 232 23.51 1.94 7.90
CA ILE A 232 24.30 1.80 9.14
C ILE A 232 23.67 2.71 10.18
N TRP A 233 23.36 2.18 11.39
CA TRP A 233 22.76 2.91 12.52
C TRP A 233 23.34 2.46 13.87
#